data_0da1b4c91b23ab7991935309deff9559
#
_entry.id   0da1b4c91b23ab7991935309deff9559
#
_cell.length_a   1.000
_cell.length_b   1.000
_cell.length_c   1.000
_cell.angle_alpha   90.00
_cell.angle_beta   90.00
_cell.angle_gamma   90.00
#
_symmetry.space_group_name_H-M   'P 1'
#
loop_
_entity.id
_entity.type
_entity.pdbx_description
1 polymer ?
#
loop_
_entity_poly.entity_id
_entity_poly.type
_entity_poly.pdbx_seq_one_letter_code
_entity_poly.pdbx_strand_id
1 'polypeptide(L)'
;MLNHIVLMGRLTRDPELRYTGSNVPVASFRIAVDRDFGRGENGERQTDFIDVVAWRQTGEFVSKYFTKGSMAVVSGRLQMRDWTDRDGNKRTSAEVVADNVYFGDSKRRDDGDAAPRTDYSANRSNNRGTFEPARPANPGVCEIDESDGELPF
;
A
#
# COMPACT_ATOMS: atom_id res chain seq x y z
N MET A 1 12.03 6.57 24.61
CA MET A 1 10.80 7.11 23.98
C MET A 1 10.72 6.56 22.58
N LEU A 2 9.53 6.14 22.13
CA LEU A 2 9.27 5.61 20.79
C LEU A 2 8.31 6.57 20.06
N ASN A 3 8.68 6.98 18.84
CA ASN A 3 7.82 7.73 17.93
C ASN A 3 8.02 7.14 16.53
N HIS A 4 7.16 6.20 16.18
CA HIS A 4 7.20 5.50 14.91
C HIS A 4 5.78 5.31 14.39
N ILE A 5 5.56 5.62 13.12
CA ILE A 5 4.28 5.52 12.45
C ILE A 5 4.46 4.82 11.10
N VAL A 6 3.54 3.94 10.76
CA VAL A 6 3.46 3.32 9.44
C VAL A 6 2.07 3.56 8.89
N LEU A 7 1.99 4.13 7.70
CA LEU A 7 0.74 4.47 7.03
C LEU A 7 0.75 3.94 5.61
N MET A 8 -0.39 3.44 5.16
CA MET A 8 -0.62 3.06 3.78
C MET A 8 -1.77 3.89 3.23
N GLY A 9 -1.53 4.57 2.11
CA GLY A 9 -2.54 5.43 1.51
C GLY A 9 -2.21 5.83 0.08
N ARG A 10 -3.15 6.50 -0.58
CA ARG A 10 -2.97 6.99 -1.96
C ARG A 10 -2.55 8.45 -1.98
N LEU A 11 -1.60 8.78 -2.85
CA LEU A 11 -1.21 10.17 -3.07
C LEU A 11 -2.39 10.96 -3.65
N THR A 12 -2.71 12.10 -3.03
CA THR A 12 -3.79 12.98 -3.49
C THR A 12 -3.36 13.92 -4.62
N ARG A 13 -2.06 14.17 -4.73
CA ARG A 13 -1.41 15.00 -5.75
C ARG A 13 0.01 14.49 -6.00
N ASP A 14 0.62 14.97 -7.07
CA ASP A 14 2.03 14.68 -7.35
C ASP A 14 2.92 15.23 -6.24
N PRO A 15 4.00 14.53 -5.86
CA PRO A 15 4.97 15.01 -4.89
C PRO A 15 5.67 16.28 -5.38
N GLU A 16 5.76 17.26 -4.51
CA GLU A 16 6.46 18.52 -4.79
C GLU A 16 7.88 18.47 -4.23
N LEU A 17 8.86 18.38 -5.12
CA LEU A 17 10.29 18.41 -4.75
C LEU A 17 10.78 19.86 -4.66
N ARG A 18 11.39 20.21 -3.56
CA ARG A 18 12.05 21.51 -3.33
C ARG A 18 13.45 21.28 -2.78
N TYR A 19 14.30 22.28 -2.94
CA TYR A 19 15.63 22.28 -2.34
C TYR A 19 15.69 23.36 -1.26
N THR A 20 16.27 23.00 -0.11
CA THR A 20 16.53 23.98 0.95
C THR A 20 17.66 24.94 0.56
N GLY A 21 17.87 26.01 1.33
CA GLY A 21 18.99 26.94 1.11
C GLY A 21 20.38 26.26 1.17
N SER A 22 20.47 25.09 1.81
CA SER A 22 21.66 24.24 1.86
C SER A 22 21.69 23.16 0.77
N ASN A 23 20.85 23.31 -0.27
CA ASN A 23 20.74 22.38 -1.40
C ASN A 23 20.34 20.93 -1.03
N VAL A 24 19.59 20.75 0.07
CA VAL A 24 19.06 19.45 0.48
C VAL A 24 17.68 19.26 -0.16
N PRO A 25 17.45 18.16 -0.91
CA PRO A 25 16.15 17.86 -1.52
C PRO A 25 15.13 17.47 -0.44
N VAL A 26 13.93 18.02 -0.57
CA VAL A 26 12.77 17.75 0.29
C VAL A 26 11.53 17.59 -0.58
N ALA A 27 10.87 16.46 -0.49
CA ALA A 27 9.60 16.22 -1.17
C ALA A 27 8.44 16.32 -0.18
N SER A 28 7.42 17.10 -0.55
CA SER A 28 6.19 17.22 0.21
C SER A 28 5.03 16.61 -0.59
N PHE A 29 4.27 15.75 0.03
CA PHE A 29 3.10 15.13 -0.58
C PHE A 29 2.02 14.85 0.47
N ARG A 30 0.81 14.54 0.03
CA ARG A 30 -0.32 14.22 0.90
C ARG A 30 -0.89 12.88 0.52
N ILE A 31 -1.11 12.03 1.51
CA ILE A 31 -1.76 10.74 1.35
C ILE A 31 -3.17 10.75 1.91
N ALA A 32 -4.07 10.04 1.25
CA ALA A 32 -5.41 9.72 1.70
C ALA A 32 -5.39 8.31 2.29
N VAL A 33 -5.71 8.19 3.56
CA VAL A 33 -5.75 6.94 4.31
C VAL A 33 -7.18 6.67 4.73
N ASP A 34 -7.77 5.60 4.25
CA ASP A 34 -9.11 5.20 4.64
C ASP A 34 -9.09 4.58 6.04
N ARG A 35 -10.06 4.94 6.87
CA ARG A 35 -10.22 4.35 8.19
C ARG A 35 -10.78 2.94 8.08
N ASP A 36 -10.15 1.98 8.77
CA ASP A 36 -10.62 0.60 8.81
C ASP A 36 -11.99 0.49 9.49
N PHE A 37 -12.22 1.31 10.51
CA PHE A 37 -13.45 1.36 11.31
C PHE A 37 -14.03 2.77 11.30
N GLY A 38 -15.34 2.85 11.24
CA GLY A 38 -16.08 4.10 11.24
C GLY A 38 -16.68 4.36 9.86
N ARG A 39 -17.96 4.01 9.74
CA ARG A 39 -18.81 4.52 8.67
C ARG A 39 -19.43 5.82 9.17
N GLY A 40 -19.35 6.87 8.38
CA GLY A 40 -20.11 8.07 8.64
C GLY A 40 -21.63 7.78 8.71
N GLU A 41 -22.42 8.73 9.14
CA GLU A 41 -23.88 8.58 9.26
C GLU A 41 -24.55 8.09 7.98
N ASN A 42 -23.93 8.30 6.82
CA ASN A 42 -24.40 7.86 5.50
C ASN A 42 -23.80 6.54 5.02
N GLY A 43 -23.06 5.80 5.87
CA GLY A 43 -22.39 4.56 5.49
C GLY A 43 -21.12 4.74 4.66
N GLU A 44 -20.67 5.97 4.40
CA GLU A 44 -19.46 6.30 3.66
C GLU A 44 -18.20 6.03 4.52
N ARG A 45 -17.12 5.60 3.87
CA ARG A 45 -15.81 5.45 4.53
C ARG A 45 -15.23 6.83 4.82
N GLN A 46 -14.76 7.01 6.03
CA GLN A 46 -14.03 8.22 6.39
C GLN A 46 -12.57 8.07 5.96
N THR A 47 -12.04 9.14 5.37
CA THR A 47 -10.66 9.20 4.86
C THR A 47 -9.92 10.32 5.57
N ASP A 48 -8.74 10.00 6.11
CA ASP A 48 -7.84 10.98 6.69
C ASP A 48 -6.82 11.44 5.66
N PHE A 49 -6.60 12.77 5.60
CA PHE A 49 -5.60 13.38 4.72
C PHE A 49 -4.39 13.77 5.54
N ILE A 50 -3.26 13.11 5.29
CA ILE A 50 -2.05 13.25 6.09
C ILE A 50 -0.94 13.84 5.23
N ASP A 51 -0.34 14.93 5.71
CA ASP A 51 0.82 15.55 5.08
C ASP A 51 2.09 14.78 5.44
N VAL A 52 2.89 14.50 4.42
CA VAL A 52 4.13 13.74 4.53
C VAL A 52 5.28 14.54 3.93
N VAL A 53 6.41 14.54 4.62
CA VAL A 53 7.65 15.19 4.20
C VAL A 53 8.75 14.13 4.14
N ALA A 54 9.39 14.00 2.98
CA ALA A 54 10.52 13.10 2.77
C ALA A 54 11.79 13.89 2.45
N TRP A 55 12.87 13.58 3.14
CA TRP A 55 14.15 14.29 3.03
C TRP A 55 15.16 13.52 2.20
N ARG A 56 16.08 14.25 1.57
CA ARG A 56 17.25 13.70 0.88
C ARG A 56 16.86 12.65 -0.16
N GLN A 57 17.52 11.50 -0.16
CA GLN A 57 17.30 10.42 -1.11
C GLN A 57 15.85 9.91 -1.14
N THR A 58 15.19 9.82 0.02
CA THR A 58 13.78 9.43 0.10
C THR A 58 12.89 10.44 -0.61
N GLY A 59 13.19 11.74 -0.49
CA GLY A 59 12.46 12.80 -1.19
C GLY A 59 12.64 12.72 -2.71
N GLU A 60 13.87 12.54 -3.19
CA GLU A 60 14.14 12.36 -4.62
C GLU A 60 13.47 11.09 -5.17
N PHE A 61 13.53 10.00 -4.42
CA PHE A 61 12.88 8.73 -4.79
C PHE A 61 11.37 8.91 -4.96
N VAL A 62 10.71 9.54 -3.99
CA VAL A 62 9.27 9.76 -4.04
C VAL A 62 8.90 10.65 -5.22
N SER A 63 9.61 11.75 -5.42
CA SER A 63 9.37 12.67 -6.53
C SER A 63 9.54 12.03 -7.91
N LYS A 64 10.47 11.08 -8.02
CA LYS A 64 10.78 10.41 -9.30
C LYS A 64 9.79 9.29 -9.65
N TYR A 65 9.32 8.56 -8.65
CA TYR A 65 8.61 7.30 -8.89
C TYR A 65 7.15 7.31 -8.50
N PHE A 66 6.68 8.29 -7.73
CA PHE A 66 5.29 8.39 -7.31
C PHE A 66 4.58 9.53 -8.02
N THR A 67 3.33 9.30 -8.34
CA THR A 67 2.42 10.28 -8.96
C THR A 67 1.10 10.29 -8.21
N LYS A 68 0.24 11.26 -8.51
CA LYS A 68 -1.13 11.30 -8.00
C LYS A 68 -1.84 9.95 -8.19
N GLY A 69 -2.44 9.43 -7.12
CA GLY A 69 -3.17 8.16 -7.12
C GLY A 69 -2.31 6.93 -6.83
N SER A 70 -0.97 7.04 -6.85
CA SER A 70 -0.09 5.92 -6.46
C SER A 70 -0.34 5.51 -5.01
N MET A 71 -0.37 4.21 -4.75
CA MET A 71 -0.42 3.66 -3.39
C MET A 71 0.98 3.66 -2.81
N ALA A 72 1.13 4.26 -1.64
CA ALA A 72 2.40 4.32 -0.92
C ALA A 72 2.26 3.77 0.49
N VAL A 73 3.30 3.07 0.94
CA VAL A 73 3.49 2.71 2.35
C VAL A 73 4.60 3.62 2.89
N VAL A 74 4.25 4.45 3.85
CA VAL A 74 5.14 5.42 4.47
C VAL A 74 5.50 4.94 5.87
N SER A 75 6.78 4.81 6.15
CA SER A 75 7.33 4.51 7.47
C SER A 75 8.14 5.71 7.94
N GLY A 76 7.89 6.20 9.15
CA GLY A 76 8.54 7.38 9.66
C GLY A 76 8.11 7.74 11.08
N ARG A 77 8.16 9.03 11.40
CA ARG A 77 7.76 9.57 12.70
C ARG A 77 6.75 10.70 12.56
N LEU A 78 5.87 10.85 13.52
CA LEU A 78 4.95 11.97 13.61
C LEU A 78 5.68 13.19 14.16
N GLN A 79 5.51 14.34 13.53
CA GLN A 79 6.07 15.61 13.97
C GLN A 79 4.98 16.68 13.98
N MET A 80 4.95 17.48 15.04
CA MET A 80 4.10 18.66 15.11
C MET A 80 4.88 19.86 14.59
N ARG A 81 4.27 20.63 13.69
CA ARG A 81 4.87 21.84 13.12
C ARG A 81 4.01 23.05 13.47
N ASP A 82 4.63 24.00 14.15
CA ASP A 82 4.00 25.27 14.42
C ASP A 82 4.21 26.24 13.26
N TRP A 83 3.16 26.92 12.87
CA TRP A 83 3.19 27.93 11.82
C TRP A 83 2.23 29.06 12.16
N THR A 84 2.47 30.22 11.56
CA THR A 84 1.64 31.41 11.79
C THR A 84 0.79 31.65 10.55
N ASP A 85 -0.52 31.76 10.75
CA ASP A 85 -1.50 32.09 9.71
C ASP A 85 -1.30 33.55 9.25
N ARG A 86 -1.90 33.91 8.10
CA ARG A 86 -1.87 35.28 7.54
C ARG A 86 -2.46 36.31 8.50
N ASP A 87 -3.37 35.87 9.36
CA ASP A 87 -4.01 36.68 10.41
C ASP A 87 -3.19 36.81 11.70
N GLY A 88 -1.95 36.25 11.73
CA GLY A 88 -1.08 36.29 12.89
C GLY A 88 -1.35 35.24 13.97
N ASN A 89 -2.32 34.34 13.73
CA ASN A 89 -2.64 33.27 14.68
C ASN A 89 -1.63 32.12 14.60
N LYS A 90 -1.15 31.65 15.76
CA LYS A 90 -0.34 30.45 15.84
C LYS A 90 -1.20 29.21 15.62
N ARG A 91 -0.81 28.38 14.70
CA ARG A 91 -1.45 27.08 14.39
C ARG A 91 -0.41 25.98 14.43
N THR A 92 -0.87 24.79 14.79
CA THR A 92 -0.03 23.58 14.79
C THR A 92 -0.63 22.60 13.80
N SER A 93 0.19 22.05 12.89
CA SER A 93 -0.16 20.98 11.99
C SER A 93 0.65 19.72 12.29
N ALA A 94 0.00 18.57 12.18
CA ALA A 94 0.65 17.29 12.26
C ALA A 94 1.18 16.91 10.87
N GLU A 95 2.44 16.53 10.78
CA GLU A 95 3.06 16.01 9.56
C GLU A 95 3.85 14.74 9.87
N VAL A 96 3.97 13.85 8.91
CA VAL A 96 4.79 12.64 9.01
C VAL A 96 6.10 12.88 8.31
N VAL A 97 7.20 12.78 9.04
CA VAL A 97 8.54 12.79 8.45
C VAL A 97 8.88 11.35 8.06
N ALA A 98 8.91 11.10 6.74
CA ALA A 98 9.16 9.77 6.20
C ALA A 98 10.65 9.42 6.26
N ASP A 99 10.97 8.30 6.86
CA ASP A 99 12.28 7.67 6.81
C ASP A 99 12.39 6.78 5.55
N ASN A 100 11.33 6.00 5.27
CA ASN A 100 11.24 5.14 4.10
C ASN A 100 9.85 5.23 3.44
N VAL A 101 9.81 5.08 2.12
CA VAL A 101 8.57 5.01 1.35
C VAL A 101 8.65 3.82 0.39
N TYR A 102 7.62 2.98 0.38
CA TYR A 102 7.53 1.78 -0.45
C TYR A 102 6.30 1.84 -1.35
N PHE A 103 6.34 1.14 -2.47
CA PHE A 103 5.15 0.97 -3.31
C PHE A 103 4.14 0.05 -2.60
N GLY A 104 2.91 0.52 -2.45
CA GLY A 104 1.80 -0.25 -1.89
C GLY A 104 1.00 -1.02 -2.93
N ASP A 105 1.16 -0.69 -4.21
CA ASP A 105 0.53 -1.35 -5.34
C ASP A 105 1.60 -1.96 -6.24
N SER A 106 1.41 -3.22 -6.65
CA SER A 106 2.15 -3.72 -7.80
C SER A 106 1.64 -2.97 -9.02
N LYS A 107 2.54 -2.31 -9.74
CA LYS A 107 2.23 -1.66 -11.01
C LYS A 107 1.51 -2.71 -11.87
N ARG A 108 0.20 -2.56 -12.10
CA ARG A 108 -0.45 -3.29 -13.19
C ARG A 108 0.34 -2.91 -14.42
N ARG A 109 1.02 -3.87 -14.99
CA ARG A 109 1.49 -3.73 -16.36
C ARG A 109 0.23 -3.53 -17.17
N ASP A 110 0.04 -2.30 -17.65
CA ASP A 110 -0.84 -2.01 -18.76
C ASP A 110 -0.14 -2.60 -20.00
N ASP A 111 -0.04 -3.93 -20.00
CA ASP A 111 0.26 -4.65 -21.21
C ASP A 111 -1.01 -4.49 -22.05
N GLY A 112 -0.99 -3.45 -22.89
CA GLY A 112 -1.93 -3.25 -23.98
C GLY A 112 -1.75 -4.33 -25.06
N ASP A 113 -1.78 -5.59 -24.64
CA ASP A 113 -1.91 -6.74 -25.48
C ASP A 113 -3.11 -7.52 -24.94
N ALA A 114 -4.27 -7.22 -25.54
CA ALA A 114 -5.48 -7.99 -25.39
C ALA A 114 -5.17 -9.39 -25.93
N ALA A 115 -4.69 -10.28 -25.05
CA ALA A 115 -4.71 -11.68 -25.35
C ALA A 115 -6.15 -12.05 -25.71
N PRO A 116 -6.40 -12.69 -26.87
CA PRO A 116 -7.74 -13.07 -27.27
C PRO A 116 -8.29 -14.01 -26.20
N ARG A 117 -9.41 -13.60 -25.59
CA ARG A 117 -10.22 -14.49 -24.75
C ARG A 117 -10.64 -15.64 -25.66
N THR A 118 -9.99 -16.78 -25.53
CA THR A 118 -10.50 -18.01 -26.08
C THR A 118 -11.81 -18.30 -25.36
N ASP A 119 -12.90 -17.97 -26.04
CA ASP A 119 -14.24 -18.45 -25.72
C ASP A 119 -14.22 -19.98 -25.69
N TYR A 120 -14.17 -20.56 -24.49
CA TYR A 120 -14.57 -21.93 -24.28
C TYR A 120 -16.10 -22.00 -24.27
N SER A 121 -16.71 -21.61 -25.41
CA SER A 121 -18.11 -21.85 -25.63
C SER A 121 -18.26 -23.16 -26.43
N ALA A 122 -18.73 -24.13 -25.68
CA ALA A 122 -19.57 -25.24 -26.13
C ALA A 122 -19.19 -25.98 -27.43
N ASN A 123 -18.55 -27.13 -27.26
CA ASN A 123 -18.93 -28.25 -28.11
C ASN A 123 -19.31 -29.46 -27.21
N ARG A 124 -20.58 -29.50 -26.81
CA ARG A 124 -21.25 -30.73 -26.34
C ARG A 124 -21.56 -31.55 -27.55
N SER A 125 -20.69 -32.43 -27.95
CA SER A 125 -21.10 -33.57 -28.75
C SER A 125 -20.94 -34.86 -27.92
N ASN A 126 -22.08 -35.55 -27.84
CA ASN A 126 -22.30 -36.82 -27.20
C ASN A 126 -21.20 -37.85 -27.52
N ASN A 127 -20.51 -38.33 -26.49
CA ASN A 127 -19.95 -39.67 -26.56
C ASN A 127 -20.24 -40.37 -25.21
N ARG A 128 -21.23 -41.27 -25.24
CA ARG A 128 -21.49 -42.26 -24.20
C ARG A 128 -20.35 -43.26 -24.21
N GLY A 129 -19.33 -43.05 -23.35
CA GLY A 129 -18.32 -44.03 -23.04
C GLY A 129 -18.42 -44.34 -21.53
N THR A 130 -18.66 -45.60 -21.21
CA THR A 130 -18.69 -46.18 -19.87
C THR A 130 -17.44 -45.79 -19.09
N PHE A 131 -17.64 -45.06 -18.01
CA PHE A 131 -16.55 -44.74 -17.04
C PHE A 131 -16.49 -45.85 -16.01
N GLU A 132 -15.42 -46.58 -16.01
CA GLU A 132 -14.95 -47.42 -14.89
C GLU A 132 -14.25 -46.50 -13.89
N PRO A 133 -14.57 -46.53 -12.58
CA PRO A 133 -13.97 -45.62 -11.60
C PRO A 133 -12.56 -46.09 -11.25
N ALA A 134 -11.55 -45.37 -11.74
CA ALA A 134 -10.17 -45.49 -11.29
C ALA A 134 -10.06 -45.02 -9.82
N ARG A 135 -9.48 -45.87 -8.98
CA ARG A 135 -9.17 -45.57 -7.56
C ARG A 135 -8.28 -44.31 -7.46
N PRO A 136 -8.56 -43.38 -6.52
CA PRO A 136 -7.67 -42.26 -6.27
C PRO A 136 -6.36 -42.80 -5.65
N ALA A 137 -5.26 -42.51 -6.29
CA ALA A 137 -3.92 -42.61 -5.73
C ALA A 137 -3.82 -41.58 -4.57
N ASN A 138 -3.52 -42.07 -3.40
CA ASN A 138 -3.34 -41.32 -2.19
C ASN A 138 -2.01 -40.53 -2.27
N PRO A 139 -2.00 -39.17 -2.36
CA PRO A 139 -0.78 -38.42 -2.14
C PRO A 139 -0.50 -38.42 -0.64
N GLY A 140 0.65 -38.94 -0.25
CA GLY A 140 1.07 -39.14 1.12
C GLY A 140 0.83 -37.89 1.99
N VAL A 141 -0.07 -38.05 2.94
CA VAL A 141 -0.16 -37.21 4.11
C VAL A 141 1.07 -37.54 4.95
N CYS A 142 2.00 -36.59 5.09
CA CYS A 142 3.05 -36.69 6.10
C CYS A 142 2.35 -36.58 7.46
N GLU A 143 2.26 -37.68 8.18
CA GLU A 143 1.92 -37.67 9.60
C GLU A 143 3.09 -36.95 10.31
N ILE A 144 2.76 -35.83 10.95
CA ILE A 144 3.68 -35.13 11.84
C ILE A 144 3.67 -35.91 13.13
N ASP A 145 4.76 -36.57 13.46
CA ASP A 145 4.96 -37.31 14.73
C ASP A 145 4.92 -36.29 15.88
N GLU A 146 3.97 -36.44 16.81
CA GLU A 146 3.76 -35.57 17.97
C GLU A 146 4.86 -35.68 19.05
N SER A 147 6.01 -36.27 18.75
CA SER A 147 7.03 -36.56 19.78
C SER A 147 8.08 -35.49 20.03
N ASP A 148 8.11 -34.39 19.25
CA ASP A 148 9.10 -33.29 19.42
C ASP A 148 8.53 -32.04 20.09
N GLY A 149 7.67 -32.20 21.06
CA GLY A 149 7.01 -31.13 21.81
C GLY A 149 7.77 -30.59 23.02
N GLU A 150 9.09 -30.53 23.02
CA GLU A 150 9.83 -29.76 24.03
C GLU A 150 10.41 -28.47 23.40
N LEU A 151 9.73 -27.35 23.63
CA LEU A 151 10.26 -26.02 23.38
C LEU A 151 11.23 -25.67 24.52
N PRO A 152 12.50 -25.38 24.23
CA PRO A 152 13.44 -24.90 25.23
C PRO A 152 13.16 -23.43 25.55
N PHE A 153 12.57 -23.20 26.69
CA PHE A 153 12.58 -21.89 27.34
C PHE A 153 13.55 -21.90 28.52
#